data_715e60c5f20295bebfbd70bd6a7af657
#
_entry.id   715e60c5f20295bebfbd70bd6a7af657
#
_cell.length_a   1.000
_cell.length_b   1.000
_cell.length_c   1.000
_cell.angle_alpha   90.00
_cell.angle_beta   90.00
_cell.angle_gamma   90.00
#
_symmetry.space_group_name_H-M   'P 1'
#
loop_
_entity.id
_entity.type
_entity.pdbx_description
1 polymer ?
#
loop_
_entity_poly.entity_id
_entity_poly.type
_entity_poly.pdbx_seq_one_letter_code
_entity_poly.pdbx_strand_id
1 'polypeptide(L)'
;MRCTRCLLLKISRGFPGAGLLLAGLVQLLCAGLTAHAQQEPPYFVTYSSAMEEPGNLEIENQNIAASPKNANGFFAPTVEFEYGTTAWWTSEAYLQGQTTANDSTVFTGFRFENRFRPLPREYWINPVLYVEYEDTSAADKSFLEITGNTSITTEQVANAALRKEVERSIEGKLILSSNAKGWNFSENMIAEKAVNENESWEFGYALGTARPLSLKAASHSCTFCRQNLSAGAELFGGLGTRYNFGLKQTEQYAGPTLALTTPRGFTLKFSPELGLNDNAARVLWRFGASYEIQQFRDWFRRSK
;
A
#
# COMPACT_ATOMS: atom_id res chain seq x y z
N MET A 1 -32.25 -0.27 -4.19
CA MET A 1 -33.16 -0.85 -3.20
C MET A 1 -34.33 -1.54 -3.90
N ARG A 2 -34.26 -2.83 -4.11
CA ARG A 2 -35.45 -3.68 -4.37
C ARG A 2 -35.05 -5.11 -4.04
N CYS A 3 -35.54 -5.59 -2.91
CA CYS A 3 -35.37 -6.95 -2.42
C CYS A 3 -36.05 -7.93 -3.38
N THR A 4 -35.32 -8.88 -3.93
CA THR A 4 -35.77 -9.86 -4.89
C THR A 4 -36.52 -10.99 -4.16
N ARG A 5 -37.66 -11.35 -4.69
CA ARG A 5 -38.67 -12.30 -4.25
C ARG A 5 -38.08 -13.63 -3.72
N CYS A 6 -38.48 -13.98 -2.49
CA CYS A 6 -38.39 -15.34 -1.99
C CYS A 6 -39.24 -16.28 -2.84
N LEU A 7 -38.60 -17.28 -3.43
CA LEU A 7 -39.25 -18.40 -4.12
C LEU A 7 -39.79 -19.39 -3.07
N LEU A 8 -41.08 -19.39 -2.83
CA LEU A 8 -41.74 -20.38 -1.99
C LEU A 8 -41.81 -21.72 -2.72
N LEU A 9 -40.92 -22.63 -2.37
CA LEU A 9 -41.04 -24.05 -2.72
C LEU A 9 -42.11 -24.71 -1.83
N LYS A 10 -43.21 -25.16 -2.45
CA LYS A 10 -44.19 -26.06 -1.84
C LYS A 10 -43.51 -27.43 -1.63
N ILE A 11 -43.14 -27.74 -0.42
CA ILE A 11 -42.69 -29.08 -0.04
C ILE A 11 -43.86 -29.83 0.56
N SER A 12 -44.14 -30.99 -0.05
CA SER A 12 -45.19 -31.94 0.32
C SER A 12 -44.96 -32.53 1.72
N ARG A 13 -46.07 -32.89 2.36
CA ARG A 13 -46.17 -33.52 3.69
C ARG A 13 -45.30 -34.77 3.82
N GLY A 14 -44.26 -34.69 4.68
CA GLY A 14 -43.49 -35.84 5.11
C GLY A 14 -42.32 -35.42 5.99
N PHE A 15 -42.37 -35.70 7.28
CA PHE A 15 -41.41 -35.45 8.36
C PHE A 15 -41.29 -34.02 8.87
N PRO A 16 -41.89 -33.67 9.99
CA PRO A 16 -41.80 -32.31 10.57
C PRO A 16 -40.43 -31.95 11.19
N GLY A 17 -39.54 -32.93 11.37
CA GLY A 17 -38.23 -32.65 11.97
C GLY A 17 -37.13 -32.23 10.98
N ALA A 18 -37.18 -32.70 9.72
CA ALA A 18 -36.15 -32.40 8.74
C ALA A 18 -36.28 -30.97 8.16
N GLY A 19 -37.49 -30.44 8.08
CA GLY A 19 -37.74 -29.08 7.58
C GLY A 19 -37.24 -27.98 8.52
N LEU A 20 -37.28 -28.20 9.83
CA LEU A 20 -36.77 -27.24 10.83
C LEU A 20 -35.24 -27.20 10.86
N LEU A 21 -34.57 -28.33 10.66
CA LEU A 21 -33.10 -28.39 10.58
C LEU A 21 -32.59 -27.73 9.28
N LEU A 22 -33.27 -27.92 8.15
CA LEU A 22 -32.89 -27.28 6.89
C LEU A 22 -33.14 -25.75 6.91
N ALA A 23 -34.24 -25.30 7.50
CA ALA A 23 -34.53 -23.88 7.66
C ALA A 23 -33.55 -23.21 8.63
N GLY A 24 -33.13 -23.90 9.70
CA GLY A 24 -32.11 -23.44 10.63
C GLY A 24 -30.73 -23.35 9.98
N LEU A 25 -30.35 -24.31 9.12
CA LEU A 25 -29.08 -24.29 8.38
C LEU A 25 -29.04 -23.18 7.33
N VAL A 26 -30.16 -22.94 6.64
CA VAL A 26 -30.28 -21.83 5.65
C VAL A 26 -30.25 -20.48 6.37
N GLN A 27 -30.86 -20.34 7.55
CA GLN A 27 -30.76 -19.12 8.34
C GLN A 27 -29.36 -18.91 8.94
N LEU A 28 -28.62 -19.96 9.32
CA LEU A 28 -27.23 -19.85 9.73
C LEU A 28 -26.30 -19.47 8.56
N LEU A 29 -26.60 -19.93 7.35
CA LEU A 29 -25.87 -19.55 6.12
C LEU A 29 -26.21 -18.15 5.61
N CYS A 30 -27.40 -17.62 5.98
CA CYS A 30 -27.80 -16.23 5.71
C CYS A 30 -27.49 -15.27 6.85
N ALA A 31 -27.04 -15.74 8.00
CA ALA A 31 -26.56 -14.91 9.10
C ALA A 31 -25.18 -14.33 8.75
N GLY A 32 -25.24 -13.30 7.90
CA GLY A 32 -24.32 -12.20 7.89
C GLY A 32 -22.84 -12.55 7.75
N LEU A 33 -22.41 -12.85 6.56
CA LEU A 33 -21.17 -12.27 6.07
C LEU A 33 -21.46 -10.77 5.85
N THR A 34 -21.45 -9.98 6.91
CA THR A 34 -21.11 -8.59 6.79
C THR A 34 -19.63 -8.62 6.41
N ALA A 35 -19.33 -8.59 5.11
CA ALA A 35 -18.04 -8.17 4.64
C ALA A 35 -17.86 -6.75 5.16
N HIS A 36 -17.19 -6.59 6.29
CA HIS A 36 -16.57 -5.34 6.63
C HIS A 36 -15.49 -5.19 5.56
N ALA A 37 -15.64 -4.24 4.65
CA ALA A 37 -14.52 -3.75 3.88
C ALA A 37 -13.41 -3.50 4.91
N GLN A 38 -12.34 -4.28 4.84
CA GLN A 38 -11.24 -4.13 5.77
C GLN A 38 -10.54 -2.86 5.36
N GLN A 39 -10.58 -1.84 6.21
CA GLN A 39 -9.87 -0.60 5.97
C GLN A 39 -8.39 -0.94 5.74
N GLU A 40 -7.83 -0.46 4.65
CA GLU A 40 -6.43 -0.66 4.34
C GLU A 40 -5.54 -0.15 5.48
N PRO A 41 -4.49 -0.90 5.86
CA PRO A 41 -3.55 -0.42 6.87
C PRO A 41 -2.89 0.90 6.44
N PRO A 42 -2.63 1.84 7.38
CA PRO A 42 -2.11 3.17 7.07
C PRO A 42 -0.62 3.18 6.75
N TYR A 43 -0.15 2.23 5.99
CA TYR A 43 1.27 2.11 5.63
C TYR A 43 1.64 3.03 4.48
N PHE A 44 2.95 3.31 4.36
CA PHE A 44 3.54 4.05 3.25
C PHE A 44 4.53 3.21 2.45
N VAL A 45 5.22 2.28 3.11
CA VAL A 45 6.25 1.43 2.51
C VAL A 45 5.87 -0.05 2.58
N THR A 46 5.19 -0.42 3.66
CA THR A 46 4.76 -1.81 3.86
C THR A 46 3.47 -2.07 3.09
N TYR A 47 3.46 -3.07 2.25
CA TYR A 47 2.23 -3.58 1.64
C TYR A 47 1.57 -4.63 2.50
N SER A 48 0.26 -4.69 2.46
CA SER A 48 -0.55 -5.74 3.08
C SER A 48 -1.13 -6.69 2.03
N SER A 49 -1.93 -7.66 2.46
CA SER A 49 -2.70 -8.52 1.55
C SER A 49 -3.99 -7.87 1.03
N ALA A 50 -4.25 -6.61 1.35
CA ALA A 50 -5.36 -5.87 0.77
C ALA A 50 -5.13 -5.72 -0.74
N MET A 51 -6.22 -5.80 -1.49
CA MET A 51 -6.24 -5.63 -2.94
C MET A 51 -7.35 -4.65 -3.25
N GLU A 52 -7.14 -3.79 -4.24
CA GLU A 52 -8.19 -2.88 -4.70
C GLU A 52 -9.41 -3.65 -5.22
N GLU A 53 -10.61 -3.16 -4.92
CA GLU A 53 -11.84 -3.82 -5.32
C GLU A 53 -12.00 -3.87 -6.85
N PRO A 54 -12.48 -4.99 -7.42
CA PRO A 54 -12.58 -5.14 -8.87
C PRO A 54 -13.42 -4.05 -9.56
N GLY A 55 -12.76 -3.26 -10.40
CA GLY A 55 -13.38 -2.17 -11.17
C GLY A 55 -13.37 -0.82 -10.48
N ASN A 56 -12.82 -0.71 -9.27
CA ASN A 56 -12.53 0.56 -8.62
C ASN A 56 -11.21 1.14 -9.12
N LEU A 57 -11.06 2.44 -8.97
CA LEU A 57 -9.83 3.18 -9.18
C LEU A 57 -9.57 4.05 -7.96
N GLU A 58 -8.46 3.83 -7.27
CA GLU A 58 -7.96 4.78 -6.29
C GLU A 58 -6.94 5.72 -6.93
N ILE A 59 -6.99 6.98 -6.55
CA ILE A 59 -5.97 7.98 -6.90
C ILE A 59 -5.38 8.46 -5.60
N GLU A 60 -4.09 8.20 -5.39
CA GLU A 60 -3.35 8.65 -4.22
C GLU A 60 -2.28 9.67 -4.61
N ASN A 61 -2.11 10.70 -3.79
CA ASN A 61 -0.96 11.58 -3.81
C ASN A 61 -0.15 11.32 -2.55
N GLN A 62 1.02 10.71 -2.71
CA GLN A 62 2.00 10.47 -1.66
C GLN A 62 3.10 11.54 -1.74
N ASN A 63 3.56 12.01 -0.60
CA ASN A 63 4.56 13.05 -0.54
C ASN A 63 5.56 12.76 0.56
N ILE A 64 6.83 12.96 0.26
CA ILE A 64 7.91 12.87 1.23
C ILE A 64 8.62 14.22 1.33
N ALA A 65 8.92 14.64 2.53
CA ALA A 65 9.79 15.77 2.80
C ALA A 65 10.89 15.37 3.79
N ALA A 66 12.11 15.77 3.51
CA ALA A 66 13.22 15.57 4.44
C ALA A 66 14.27 16.67 4.31
N SER A 67 15.08 16.78 5.36
CA SER A 67 16.27 17.64 5.39
C SER A 67 17.47 16.77 5.78
N PRO A 68 18.19 16.20 4.79
CA PRO A 68 19.39 15.41 5.04
C PRO A 68 20.49 16.22 5.71
N LYS A 69 21.43 15.55 6.41
CA LYS A 69 22.49 16.24 7.16
C LYS A 69 23.43 17.03 6.26
N ASN A 70 23.74 16.52 5.07
CA ASN A 70 24.78 17.03 4.17
C ASN A 70 24.24 17.45 2.79
N ALA A 71 22.91 17.56 2.63
CA ALA A 71 22.27 17.93 1.39
C ALA A 71 21.13 18.93 1.64
N ASN A 72 20.67 19.58 0.59
CA ASN A 72 19.49 20.45 0.67
C ASN A 72 18.24 19.65 1.04
N GLY A 73 17.33 20.31 1.76
CA GLY A 73 16.00 19.75 2.00
C GLY A 73 15.27 19.52 0.68
N PHE A 74 14.41 18.51 0.65
CA PHE A 74 13.64 18.16 -0.52
C PHE A 74 12.19 17.84 -0.20
N PHE A 75 11.38 17.90 -1.27
CA PHE A 75 10.00 17.46 -1.30
C PHE A 75 9.79 16.61 -2.57
N ALA A 76 9.37 15.36 -2.40
CA ALA A 76 9.15 14.40 -3.48
C ALA A 76 7.67 14.01 -3.54
N PRO A 77 6.89 14.62 -4.45
CA PRO A 77 5.51 14.22 -4.70
C PRO A 77 5.45 13.02 -5.63
N THR A 78 4.55 12.10 -5.33
CA THR A 78 4.17 10.97 -6.17
C THR A 78 2.66 10.97 -6.36
N VAL A 79 2.21 10.74 -7.59
CA VAL A 79 0.80 10.48 -7.90
C VAL A 79 0.66 9.05 -8.36
N GLU A 80 -0.19 8.32 -7.69
CA GLU A 80 -0.47 6.91 -7.92
C GLU A 80 -1.89 6.74 -8.43
N PHE A 81 -2.06 5.78 -9.34
CA PHE A 81 -3.33 5.30 -9.87
C PHE A 81 -3.40 3.81 -9.65
N GLU A 82 -4.17 3.36 -8.66
CA GLU A 82 -4.37 1.96 -8.33
C GLU A 82 -5.71 1.47 -8.90
N TYR A 83 -5.69 0.42 -9.71
CA TYR A 83 -6.87 -0.15 -10.35
C TYR A 83 -7.07 -1.61 -10.00
N GLY A 84 -8.23 -1.94 -9.42
CA GLY A 84 -8.67 -3.30 -9.17
C GLY A 84 -9.08 -4.01 -10.46
N THR A 85 -8.17 -4.76 -11.05
CA THR A 85 -8.43 -5.52 -12.29
C THR A 85 -9.35 -6.70 -12.03
N THR A 86 -9.03 -7.48 -10.99
CA THR A 86 -9.83 -8.60 -10.48
C THR A 86 -9.65 -8.72 -8.97
N ALA A 87 -10.41 -9.60 -8.30
CA ALA A 87 -10.27 -9.83 -6.86
C ALA A 87 -8.89 -10.39 -6.41
N TRP A 88 -8.03 -10.76 -7.34
CA TRP A 88 -6.70 -11.34 -7.08
C TRP A 88 -5.57 -10.62 -7.82
N TRP A 89 -5.88 -9.56 -8.57
CA TRP A 89 -4.93 -8.78 -9.35
C TRP A 89 -5.26 -7.29 -9.31
N THR A 90 -4.31 -6.50 -8.82
CA THR A 90 -4.31 -5.03 -8.82
C THR A 90 -3.15 -4.55 -9.66
N SER A 91 -3.35 -3.49 -10.44
CA SER A 91 -2.31 -2.81 -11.22
C SER A 91 -2.22 -1.35 -10.81
N GLU A 92 -1.00 -0.84 -10.71
CA GLU A 92 -0.72 0.52 -10.28
C GLU A 92 0.24 1.21 -11.22
N ALA A 93 0.09 2.52 -11.33
CA ALA A 93 0.99 3.37 -12.12
C ALA A 93 1.32 4.62 -11.30
N TYR A 94 2.60 4.96 -11.23
CA TYR A 94 3.13 6.08 -10.45
C TYR A 94 3.79 7.11 -11.34
N LEU A 95 3.57 8.38 -11.03
CA LEU A 95 4.28 9.52 -11.61
C LEU A 95 4.98 10.27 -10.49
N GLN A 96 6.29 10.47 -10.62
CA GLN A 96 7.15 10.95 -9.55
C GLN A 96 7.84 12.26 -9.91
N GLY A 97 8.03 13.08 -8.90
CA GLY A 97 8.72 14.35 -9.03
C GLY A 97 9.59 14.68 -7.83
N GLN A 98 10.49 15.61 -8.01
CA GLN A 98 11.43 16.05 -6.99
C GLN A 98 11.57 17.56 -7.02
N THR A 99 11.39 18.20 -5.88
CA THR A 99 11.75 19.60 -5.63
C THR A 99 12.86 19.65 -4.59
N THR A 100 13.98 20.23 -4.90
CA THR A 100 15.11 20.40 -3.97
C THR A 100 15.27 21.87 -3.63
N ALA A 101 15.40 22.20 -2.34
CA ALA A 101 15.59 23.57 -1.87
C ALA A 101 16.87 24.17 -2.47
N ASN A 102 16.76 25.43 -2.91
CA ASN A 102 17.82 26.17 -3.59
C ASN A 102 18.33 25.54 -4.90
N ASP A 103 17.53 24.67 -5.51
CA ASP A 103 17.83 24.06 -6.80
C ASP A 103 16.62 24.16 -7.74
N SER A 104 16.00 23.05 -8.10
CA SER A 104 14.94 22.99 -9.11
C SER A 104 13.87 21.97 -8.77
N THR A 105 12.77 22.02 -9.53
CA THR A 105 11.74 20.98 -9.58
C THR A 105 11.91 20.21 -10.89
N VAL A 106 11.94 18.88 -10.81
CA VAL A 106 12.09 18.00 -11.95
C VAL A 106 11.09 16.84 -11.86
N PHE A 107 10.67 16.34 -13.01
CA PHE A 107 10.03 15.03 -13.11
C PHE A 107 11.13 13.98 -13.01
N THR A 108 10.96 13.00 -12.14
CA THR A 108 11.99 12.00 -11.86
C THR A 108 11.75 10.68 -12.56
N GLY A 109 10.49 10.30 -12.82
CA GLY A 109 10.21 9.07 -13.52
C GLY A 109 8.81 8.55 -13.28
N PHE A 110 8.63 7.29 -13.66
CA PHE A 110 7.39 6.56 -13.47
C PHE A 110 7.69 5.12 -13.04
N ARG A 111 6.69 4.50 -12.42
CA ARG A 111 6.70 3.09 -12.05
C ARG A 111 5.41 2.43 -12.53
N PHE A 112 5.49 1.13 -12.79
CA PHE A 112 4.33 0.31 -13.13
C PHE A 112 4.39 -1.00 -12.34
N GLU A 113 3.41 -1.18 -11.48
CA GLU A 113 3.33 -2.24 -10.49
C GLU A 113 2.16 -3.18 -10.77
N ASN A 114 2.33 -4.45 -10.40
CA ASN A 114 1.27 -5.43 -10.38
C ASN A 114 1.36 -6.30 -9.13
N ARG A 115 0.24 -6.44 -8.43
CA ARG A 115 0.10 -7.31 -7.27
C ARG A 115 -0.82 -8.49 -7.58
N PHE A 116 -0.42 -9.66 -7.13
CA PHE A 116 -1.16 -10.90 -7.35
C PHE A 116 -1.36 -11.65 -6.04
N ARG A 117 -2.61 -11.85 -5.64
CA ARG A 117 -3.00 -12.63 -4.47
C ARG A 117 -3.37 -14.06 -4.89
N PRO A 118 -2.49 -15.07 -4.67
CA PRO A 118 -2.71 -16.43 -5.17
C PRO A 118 -3.80 -17.20 -4.40
N LEU A 119 -4.15 -16.75 -3.17
CA LEU A 119 -5.12 -17.44 -2.33
C LEU A 119 -6.53 -16.86 -2.53
N PRO A 120 -7.54 -17.71 -2.78
CA PRO A 120 -8.90 -17.25 -3.11
C PRO A 120 -9.69 -16.75 -1.89
N ARG A 121 -9.19 -16.95 -0.70
CA ARG A 121 -9.79 -16.53 0.57
C ARG A 121 -8.70 -16.17 1.58
N GLU A 122 -9.08 -15.52 2.66
CA GLU A 122 -8.18 -15.16 3.74
C GLU A 122 -7.78 -16.39 4.59
N TYR A 123 -6.50 -16.45 4.93
CA TYR A 123 -5.88 -17.46 5.79
C TYR A 123 -5.13 -16.77 6.93
N TRP A 124 -4.48 -17.57 7.80
CA TRP A 124 -3.62 -17.01 8.84
C TRP A 124 -2.46 -16.20 8.27
N ILE A 125 -1.86 -16.65 7.18
CA ILE A 125 -0.85 -15.91 6.40
C ILE A 125 -1.39 -15.80 4.98
N ASN A 126 -1.41 -14.58 4.46
CA ASN A 126 -1.91 -14.24 3.15
C ASN A 126 -0.75 -13.70 2.29
N PRO A 127 -0.15 -14.55 1.44
CA PRO A 127 0.89 -14.12 0.53
C PRO A 127 0.32 -13.28 -0.62
N VAL A 128 1.07 -12.25 -1.03
CA VAL A 128 0.89 -11.52 -2.27
C VAL A 128 2.24 -11.46 -2.98
N LEU A 129 2.21 -11.72 -4.27
CA LEU A 129 3.36 -11.56 -5.16
C LEU A 129 3.25 -10.19 -5.83
N TYR A 130 4.33 -9.47 -5.81
CA TYR A 130 4.47 -8.13 -6.36
C TYR A 130 5.58 -8.13 -7.41
N VAL A 131 5.35 -7.43 -8.49
CA VAL A 131 6.35 -7.13 -9.51
C VAL A 131 6.16 -5.71 -10.02
N GLU A 132 7.26 -4.96 -10.09
CA GLU A 132 7.30 -3.59 -10.57
C GLU A 132 8.38 -3.42 -11.63
N TYR A 133 8.11 -2.52 -12.56
CA TYR A 133 9.09 -1.94 -13.47
C TYR A 133 9.21 -0.45 -13.17
N GLU A 134 10.44 0.01 -13.05
CA GLU A 134 10.77 1.40 -12.81
C GLU A 134 11.58 1.99 -13.96
N ASP A 135 11.32 3.26 -14.28
CA ASP A 135 12.15 4.12 -15.15
C ASP A 135 12.27 5.46 -14.40
N THR A 136 13.29 5.55 -13.56
CA THR A 136 13.49 6.70 -12.66
C THR A 136 14.88 7.28 -12.84
N SER A 137 15.05 8.54 -12.54
CA SER A 137 16.36 9.19 -12.56
C SER A 137 16.97 9.22 -11.17
N ALA A 138 18.29 9.36 -11.08
CA ALA A 138 19.02 9.52 -9.82
C ALA A 138 18.56 10.74 -8.98
N ALA A 139 17.73 11.62 -9.53
CA ALA A 139 17.10 12.70 -8.78
C ALA A 139 15.93 12.22 -7.92
N ASP A 140 15.41 11.01 -8.12
CA ASP A 140 14.28 10.49 -7.37
C ASP A 140 14.60 10.31 -5.89
N LYS A 141 13.67 10.75 -5.04
CA LYS A 141 13.69 10.60 -3.58
C LYS A 141 12.30 10.31 -3.06
N SER A 142 11.50 9.59 -3.83
CA SER A 142 10.16 9.16 -3.41
C SER A 142 10.22 8.10 -2.31
N PHE A 143 11.32 7.33 -2.23
CA PHE A 143 11.52 6.28 -1.22
C PHE A 143 10.27 5.44 -0.97
N LEU A 144 9.64 4.98 -2.04
CA LEU A 144 8.51 4.05 -1.93
C LEU A 144 8.97 2.75 -1.26
N GLU A 145 10.22 2.35 -1.52
CA GLU A 145 10.99 1.33 -0.80
C GLU A 145 12.43 1.80 -0.59
N ILE A 146 13.20 1.04 0.14
CA ILE A 146 14.65 1.21 0.30
C ILE A 146 15.31 -0.13 0.06
N THR A 147 16.13 -0.19 -0.97
CA THR A 147 16.94 -1.35 -1.33
C THR A 147 18.42 -1.00 -1.32
N GLY A 148 19.27 -1.99 -1.40
CA GLY A 148 20.71 -1.80 -1.56
C GLY A 148 21.41 -1.03 -0.46
N ASN A 149 22.48 -0.35 -0.85
CA ASN A 149 23.34 0.46 0.03
C ASN A 149 23.15 1.97 -0.22
N THR A 150 22.01 2.39 -0.74
CA THR A 150 21.71 3.80 -1.01
C THR A 150 21.82 4.64 0.26
N SER A 151 22.30 5.86 0.15
CA SER A 151 22.35 6.81 1.24
C SER A 151 21.94 8.21 0.77
N ILE A 152 20.90 8.73 1.40
CA ILE A 152 20.40 10.10 1.21
C ILE A 152 21.40 11.18 1.64
N THR A 153 22.42 10.81 2.39
CA THR A 153 23.35 11.74 3.04
C THR A 153 24.53 12.15 2.15
N THR A 154 24.65 11.57 0.97
CA THR A 154 25.76 11.81 0.07
C THR A 154 25.43 12.87 -0.99
N GLU A 155 26.29 13.88 -1.03
CA GLU A 155 26.50 14.91 -2.05
C GLU A 155 25.33 15.79 -2.52
N GLN A 156 25.61 17.10 -2.56
CA GLN A 156 24.74 18.10 -3.19
C GLN A 156 24.98 18.11 -4.71
N VAL A 157 24.40 17.14 -5.40
CA VAL A 157 24.36 17.16 -6.86
C VAL A 157 23.07 17.84 -7.33
N ALA A 158 23.20 18.77 -8.31
CA ALA A 158 22.03 19.46 -8.83
C ALA A 158 21.04 18.51 -9.53
N ASN A 159 19.75 18.71 -9.33
CA ASN A 159 18.69 17.93 -9.97
C ASN A 159 18.85 17.91 -11.51
N ALA A 160 19.33 19.00 -12.11
CA ALA A 160 19.57 19.08 -13.55
C ALA A 160 20.65 18.09 -14.07
N ALA A 161 21.59 17.68 -13.24
CA ALA A 161 22.56 16.63 -13.55
C ALA A 161 21.96 15.25 -13.27
N LEU A 162 21.45 15.03 -12.06
CA LEU A 162 20.89 13.74 -11.62
C LEU A 162 19.74 13.23 -12.51
N ARG A 163 18.87 14.12 -13.02
CA ARG A 163 17.79 13.72 -13.92
C ARG A 163 18.25 13.13 -15.26
N LYS A 164 19.52 13.22 -15.61
CA LYS A 164 20.08 12.64 -16.84
C LYS A 164 20.57 11.22 -16.64
N GLU A 165 20.79 10.83 -15.42
CA GLU A 165 21.19 9.50 -15.03
C GLU A 165 19.90 8.70 -14.77
N VAL A 166 19.49 7.92 -15.78
CA VAL A 166 18.23 7.15 -15.73
C VAL A 166 18.56 5.70 -15.43
N GLU A 167 17.99 5.22 -14.35
CA GLU A 167 18.00 3.82 -13.97
C GLU A 167 16.69 3.17 -14.39
N ARG A 168 16.78 1.95 -14.88
CA ARG A 168 15.63 1.07 -15.13
C ARG A 168 15.81 -0.18 -14.33
N SER A 169 14.83 -0.48 -13.48
CA SER A 169 14.90 -1.63 -12.62
C SER A 169 13.66 -2.50 -12.70
N ILE A 170 13.80 -3.73 -12.26
CA ILE A 170 12.71 -4.64 -11.97
C ILE A 170 12.79 -4.97 -10.49
N GLU A 171 11.72 -4.72 -9.79
CA GLU A 171 11.56 -5.07 -8.39
C GLU A 171 10.56 -6.20 -8.22
N GLY A 172 10.84 -7.09 -7.27
CA GLY A 172 9.94 -8.13 -6.82
C GLY A 172 9.78 -8.06 -5.30
N LYS A 173 8.54 -8.15 -4.81
CA LYS A 173 8.26 -8.30 -3.37
C LYS A 173 7.51 -9.58 -3.10
N LEU A 174 7.88 -10.26 -2.02
CA LEU A 174 7.03 -11.25 -1.36
C LEU A 174 6.41 -10.57 -0.14
N ILE A 175 5.11 -10.36 -0.20
CA ILE A 175 4.33 -9.76 0.88
C ILE A 175 3.65 -10.89 1.64
N LEU A 176 3.85 -10.93 2.97
CA LEU A 176 3.17 -11.84 3.89
C LEU A 176 2.35 -11.01 4.87
N SER A 177 1.07 -11.27 4.94
CA SER A 177 0.17 -10.49 5.78
C SER A 177 -0.75 -11.37 6.62
N SER A 178 -0.97 -10.98 7.87
CA SER A 178 -1.86 -11.65 8.82
C SER A 178 -2.80 -10.66 9.47
N ASN A 179 -4.06 -11.06 9.63
CA ASN A 179 -5.07 -10.28 10.33
C ASN A 179 -5.55 -11.02 11.57
N ALA A 180 -5.42 -10.40 12.75
CA ALA A 180 -5.83 -11.00 14.00
C ALA A 180 -6.44 -9.96 14.96
N LYS A 181 -7.70 -10.15 15.36
CA LYS A 181 -8.42 -9.28 16.30
C LYS A 181 -8.36 -7.78 15.94
N GLY A 182 -8.43 -7.49 14.64
CA GLY A 182 -8.37 -6.12 14.10
C GLY A 182 -6.96 -5.56 13.94
N TRP A 183 -5.92 -6.27 14.36
CA TRP A 183 -4.55 -5.96 14.00
C TRP A 183 -4.22 -6.55 12.62
N ASN A 184 -3.55 -5.76 11.82
CA ASN A 184 -2.80 -6.25 10.65
C ASN A 184 -1.33 -6.34 11.04
N PHE A 185 -0.65 -7.39 10.56
CA PHE A 185 0.80 -7.58 10.60
C PHE A 185 1.24 -7.92 9.18
N SER A 186 2.13 -7.14 8.63
CA SER A 186 2.63 -7.34 7.27
C SER A 186 4.15 -7.31 7.25
N GLU A 187 4.72 -8.16 6.41
CA GLU A 187 6.15 -8.28 6.16
C GLU A 187 6.37 -8.32 4.65
N ASN A 188 7.26 -7.48 4.15
CA ASN A 188 7.67 -7.43 2.76
C ASN A 188 9.15 -7.76 2.64
N MET A 189 9.50 -8.73 1.82
CA MET A 189 10.85 -9.05 1.39
C MET A 189 11.02 -8.51 -0.02
N ILE A 190 11.99 -7.65 -0.22
CA ILE A 190 12.18 -6.86 -1.44
C ILE A 190 13.48 -7.29 -2.11
N ALA A 191 13.43 -7.46 -3.42
CA ALA A 191 14.60 -7.72 -4.25
C ALA A 191 14.47 -6.93 -5.55
N GLU A 192 15.47 -6.10 -5.83
CA GLU A 192 15.54 -5.21 -6.97
C GLU A 192 16.76 -5.48 -7.84
N LYS A 193 16.64 -5.18 -9.12
CA LYS A 193 17.70 -5.35 -10.09
C LYS A 193 17.63 -4.30 -11.19
N ALA A 194 18.66 -3.45 -11.29
CA ALA A 194 18.84 -2.60 -12.46
C ALA A 194 19.02 -3.45 -13.73
N VAL A 195 18.27 -3.12 -14.77
CA VAL A 195 18.29 -3.87 -16.06
C VAL A 195 19.05 -3.14 -17.16
N ASN A 196 19.30 -1.86 -17.03
CA ASN A 196 20.09 -1.05 -17.94
C ASN A 196 21.55 -0.89 -17.51
N GLU A 197 21.90 -1.35 -16.31
CA GLU A 197 23.23 -1.28 -15.72
C GLU A 197 23.70 -2.65 -15.25
N ASN A 198 25.03 -2.83 -15.13
CA ASN A 198 25.59 -4.09 -14.66
C ASN A 198 25.77 -4.09 -13.13
N GLU A 199 24.71 -3.75 -12.43
CA GLU A 199 24.67 -3.77 -11.00
C GLU A 199 24.32 -5.14 -10.41
N SER A 200 24.53 -5.31 -9.12
CA SER A 200 24.15 -6.55 -8.43
C SER A 200 22.66 -6.49 -8.01
N TRP A 201 22.09 -7.63 -7.62
CA TRP A 201 20.83 -7.64 -6.91
C TRP A 201 20.92 -6.84 -5.61
N GLU A 202 19.94 -6.03 -5.36
CA GLU A 202 19.73 -5.26 -4.16
C GLU A 202 18.57 -5.82 -3.36
N PHE A 203 18.63 -5.68 -2.04
CA PHE A 203 17.64 -6.24 -1.14
C PHE A 203 17.16 -5.19 -0.14
N GLY A 204 15.88 -5.30 0.23
CA GLY A 204 15.25 -4.48 1.23
C GLY A 204 14.19 -5.25 2.00
N TYR A 205 13.63 -4.61 3.00
CA TYR A 205 12.51 -5.13 3.78
C TYR A 205 11.61 -4.01 4.27
N ALA A 206 10.33 -4.35 4.51
CA ALA A 206 9.42 -3.51 5.26
C ALA A 206 8.53 -4.36 6.16
N LEU A 207 8.34 -3.89 7.40
CA LEU A 207 7.50 -4.51 8.41
C LEU A 207 6.47 -3.49 8.90
N GLY A 208 5.21 -3.88 8.92
CA GLY A 208 4.12 -3.02 9.36
C GLY A 208 3.20 -3.70 10.37
N THR A 209 2.71 -2.93 11.32
CA THR A 209 1.61 -3.34 12.18
C THR A 209 0.63 -2.19 12.35
N ALA A 210 -0.67 -2.46 12.21
CA ALA A 210 -1.68 -1.43 12.32
C ALA A 210 -3.03 -1.98 12.76
N ARG A 211 -3.89 -1.08 13.24
CA ARG A 211 -5.29 -1.38 13.53
C ARG A 211 -6.18 -0.15 13.48
N PRO A 212 -7.48 -0.30 13.20
CA PRO A 212 -8.47 0.73 13.48
C PRO A 212 -8.56 1.03 14.99
N LEU A 213 -8.79 2.28 15.37
CA LEU A 213 -8.96 2.66 16.77
C LEU A 213 -10.26 2.13 17.39
N SER A 214 -11.20 1.69 16.55
CA SER A 214 -12.42 0.97 16.98
C SER A 214 -12.83 -0.03 15.91
N LEU A 215 -13.14 -1.26 16.38
CA LEU A 215 -13.74 -2.31 15.54
C LEU A 215 -15.28 -2.24 15.53
N LYS A 216 -15.87 -1.35 16.33
CA LYS A 216 -17.32 -1.18 16.41
C LYS A 216 -17.74 -0.04 15.51
N ALA A 217 -18.70 -0.30 14.62
CA ALA A 217 -19.35 0.75 13.85
C ALA A 217 -20.05 1.75 14.78
N ALA A 218 -19.96 3.04 14.46
CA ALA A 218 -20.73 4.05 15.17
C ALA A 218 -22.22 3.93 14.82
N SER A 219 -23.06 4.31 15.75
CA SER A 219 -24.52 4.33 15.55
C SER A 219 -24.99 5.38 14.55
N HIS A 220 -24.12 6.32 14.19
CA HIS A 220 -24.35 7.39 13.21
C HIS A 220 -23.11 7.65 12.39
N SER A 221 -23.29 8.15 11.18
CA SER A 221 -22.15 8.54 10.31
C SER A 221 -21.48 9.79 10.86
N CYS A 222 -20.18 9.72 11.05
CA CYS A 222 -19.34 10.89 11.39
C CYS A 222 -17.95 10.76 10.76
N THR A 223 -17.32 11.87 10.41
CA THR A 223 -16.00 11.88 9.78
C THR A 223 -14.89 11.48 10.75
N PHE A 224 -14.91 12.02 11.96
CA PHE A 224 -13.86 11.78 12.98
C PHE A 224 -14.23 10.72 14.01
N CYS A 225 -15.06 9.75 13.64
CA CYS A 225 -15.32 8.59 14.49
C CYS A 225 -14.07 7.71 14.62
N ARG A 226 -13.90 7.06 15.77
CA ARG A 226 -12.75 6.17 16.02
C ARG A 226 -12.62 5.03 15.03
N GLN A 227 -13.70 4.58 14.43
CA GLN A 227 -13.69 3.56 13.39
C GLN A 227 -13.06 4.03 12.07
N ASN A 228 -13.04 5.34 11.82
CA ASN A 228 -12.47 5.97 10.65
C ASN A 228 -10.98 6.33 10.85
N LEU A 229 -10.48 6.16 12.06
CA LEU A 229 -9.11 6.40 12.43
C LEU A 229 -8.39 5.08 12.60
N SER A 230 -7.25 4.93 11.96
CA SER A 230 -6.32 3.82 12.17
C SER A 230 -4.94 4.33 12.59
N ALA A 231 -4.24 3.52 13.35
CA ALA A 231 -2.89 3.79 13.79
C ALA A 231 -2.04 2.53 13.63
N GLY A 232 -0.77 2.74 13.34
CA GLY A 232 0.19 1.68 13.14
C GLY A 232 1.61 2.14 13.38
N ALA A 233 2.53 1.30 12.95
CA ALA A 233 3.95 1.60 12.88
C ALA A 233 4.57 0.80 11.73
N GLU A 234 5.62 1.37 11.14
CA GLU A 234 6.45 0.72 10.14
C GLU A 234 7.91 0.69 10.59
N LEU A 235 8.62 -0.34 10.13
CA LEU A 235 10.08 -0.47 10.21
C LEU A 235 10.55 -0.98 8.84
N PHE A 236 11.42 -0.24 8.17
CA PHE A 236 11.88 -0.59 6.83
C PHE A 236 13.30 -0.11 6.56
N GLY A 237 13.92 -0.68 5.54
CA GLY A 237 15.25 -0.28 5.10
C GLY A 237 15.89 -1.26 4.15
N GLY A 238 17.08 -0.89 3.67
CA GLY A 238 17.88 -1.73 2.82
C GLY A 238 18.57 -2.87 3.58
N LEU A 239 18.80 -3.96 2.88
CA LEU A 239 19.60 -5.11 3.34
C LEU A 239 20.92 -5.23 2.57
N GLY A 240 21.24 -4.22 1.76
CA GLY A 240 22.45 -4.22 0.95
C GLY A 240 22.32 -5.02 -0.34
N THR A 241 23.46 -5.38 -0.88
CA THR A 241 23.53 -6.08 -2.16
C THR A 241 23.84 -7.57 -1.95
N ARG A 242 23.71 -8.34 -3.02
CA ARG A 242 24.13 -9.76 -3.05
C ARG A 242 25.57 -9.99 -2.58
N TYR A 243 26.47 -9.02 -2.73
CA TYR A 243 27.89 -9.15 -2.35
C TYR A 243 28.22 -8.51 -1.00
N ASN A 244 27.36 -7.61 -0.51
CA ASN A 244 27.52 -6.92 0.76
C ASN A 244 26.15 -6.86 1.47
N PHE A 245 25.70 -8.01 1.95
CA PHE A 245 24.41 -8.15 2.63
C PHE A 245 24.53 -7.79 4.11
N GLY A 246 23.69 -6.87 4.59
CA GLY A 246 23.62 -6.49 6.00
C GLY A 246 23.06 -5.08 6.22
N LEU A 247 22.91 -4.68 7.48
CA LEU A 247 22.25 -3.44 7.89
C LEU A 247 23.20 -2.24 8.05
N LYS A 248 24.52 -2.44 7.97
CA LYS A 248 25.49 -1.42 8.37
C LYS A 248 25.68 -0.27 7.39
N GLN A 249 25.49 -0.54 6.10
CA GLN A 249 25.72 0.43 5.03
C GLN A 249 24.41 0.79 4.29
N THR A 250 23.31 0.59 4.97
CA THR A 250 21.96 0.78 4.42
C THR A 250 21.19 1.78 5.26
N GLU A 251 20.24 2.45 4.67
CA GLU A 251 19.32 3.31 5.39
C GLU A 251 18.28 2.48 6.14
N GLN A 252 17.97 2.87 7.37
CA GLN A 252 16.99 2.21 8.23
C GLN A 252 16.06 3.23 8.86
N TYR A 253 14.77 3.01 8.78
CA TYR A 253 13.75 3.92 9.32
C TYR A 253 12.70 3.18 10.12
N ALA A 254 12.13 3.86 11.11
CA ALA A 254 10.93 3.43 11.80
C ALA A 254 10.07 4.63 12.19
N GLY A 255 8.75 4.45 12.13
CA GLY A 255 7.83 5.51 12.52
C GLY A 255 6.42 5.05 12.80
N PRO A 256 5.63 5.85 13.55
CA PRO A 256 4.21 5.63 13.69
C PRO A 256 3.48 6.04 12.42
N THR A 257 2.42 5.32 12.06
CA THR A 257 1.53 5.67 10.95
C THR A 257 0.13 5.98 11.46
N LEU A 258 -0.51 6.96 10.85
CA LEU A 258 -1.87 7.38 11.16
C LEU A 258 -2.66 7.54 9.87
N ALA A 259 -3.92 7.11 9.86
CA ALA A 259 -4.85 7.44 8.79
C ALA A 259 -6.23 7.80 9.31
N LEU A 260 -6.89 8.64 8.51
CA LEU A 260 -8.30 8.98 8.61
C LEU A 260 -8.96 8.65 7.28
N THR A 261 -9.83 7.63 7.25
CA THR A 261 -10.63 7.29 6.08
C THR A 261 -12.06 7.74 6.29
N THR A 262 -12.53 8.63 5.44
CA THR A 262 -13.89 9.17 5.55
C THR A 262 -14.92 8.21 4.95
N PRO A 263 -16.21 8.28 5.36
CA PRO A 263 -17.26 7.45 4.77
C PRO A 263 -17.52 7.70 3.27
N ARG A 264 -16.85 8.66 2.67
CA ARG A 264 -16.94 9.01 1.25
C ARG A 264 -15.77 8.50 0.41
N GLY A 265 -14.92 7.64 0.98
CA GLY A 265 -13.75 7.09 0.27
C GLY A 265 -12.54 8.03 0.18
N PHE A 266 -12.53 9.14 0.94
CA PHE A 266 -11.35 9.99 1.03
C PHE A 266 -10.49 9.57 2.22
N THR A 267 -9.21 9.30 2.00
CA THR A 267 -8.24 8.92 3.04
C THR A 267 -7.13 9.94 3.15
N LEU A 268 -6.73 10.25 4.38
CA LEU A 268 -5.52 11.01 4.69
C LEU A 268 -4.59 10.13 5.49
N LYS A 269 -3.31 10.06 5.11
CA LYS A 269 -2.24 9.33 5.82
C LYS A 269 -1.13 10.28 6.27
N PHE A 270 -0.50 9.98 7.39
CA PHE A 270 0.63 10.72 7.93
C PHE A 270 1.59 9.81 8.69
N SER A 271 2.89 9.98 8.48
CA SER A 271 3.94 9.29 9.22
C SER A 271 5.21 10.15 9.34
N PRO A 272 5.71 10.41 10.55
CA PRO A 272 7.09 10.83 10.79
C PRO A 272 7.96 9.59 10.96
N GLU A 273 8.86 9.31 10.02
CA GLU A 273 9.74 8.15 10.04
C GLU A 273 11.15 8.55 10.45
N LEU A 274 11.60 8.01 11.57
CA LEU A 274 12.88 8.35 12.18
C LEU A 274 13.98 7.47 11.59
N GLY A 275 15.07 8.10 11.16
CA GLY A 275 16.28 7.39 10.77
C GLY A 275 16.96 6.74 11.98
N LEU A 276 17.23 5.44 11.87
CA LEU A 276 17.76 4.61 12.96
C LEU A 276 19.28 4.51 12.96
N ASN A 277 19.93 4.98 11.89
CA ASN A 277 21.39 4.94 11.77
C ASN A 277 21.93 6.21 11.08
N ASP A 278 23.26 6.29 10.95
CA ASP A 278 23.92 7.48 10.40
C ASP A 278 23.79 7.62 8.88
N ASN A 279 23.44 6.56 8.17
CA ASN A 279 23.18 6.59 6.73
C ASN A 279 21.82 7.22 6.41
N ALA A 280 20.86 7.09 7.31
CA ALA A 280 19.50 7.57 7.15
C ALA A 280 19.37 9.10 7.40
N ALA A 281 18.41 9.74 6.74
CA ALA A 281 17.96 11.07 7.12
C ALA A 281 17.41 11.03 8.55
N ARG A 282 17.51 12.16 9.28
CA ARG A 282 17.01 12.20 10.67
C ARG A 282 15.52 11.88 10.75
N VAL A 283 14.73 12.44 9.85
CA VAL A 283 13.28 12.23 9.75
C VAL A 283 12.87 12.32 8.28
N LEU A 284 12.06 11.36 7.83
CA LEU A 284 11.24 11.46 6.63
C LEU A 284 9.82 11.81 7.07
N TRP A 285 9.29 12.91 6.57
CA TRP A 285 7.90 13.29 6.77
C TRP A 285 7.07 12.79 5.61
N ARG A 286 6.18 11.83 5.85
CA ARG A 286 5.30 11.28 4.82
C ARG A 286 3.87 11.78 4.99
N PHE A 287 3.25 12.14 3.87
CA PHE A 287 1.86 12.59 3.78
C PHE A 287 1.20 11.91 2.60
N GLY A 288 0.06 11.31 2.82
CA GLY A 288 -0.77 10.70 1.78
C GLY A 288 -2.17 11.28 1.77
N ALA A 289 -2.74 11.42 0.59
CA ALA A 289 -4.13 11.78 0.39
C ALA A 289 -4.67 10.96 -0.78
N SER A 290 -5.69 10.14 -0.55
CA SER A 290 -6.27 9.30 -1.58
C SER A 290 -7.79 9.45 -1.69
N TYR A 291 -8.30 9.08 -2.86
CA TYR A 291 -9.73 9.04 -3.14
C TYR A 291 -10.06 7.84 -4.01
N GLU A 292 -10.95 6.99 -3.52
CA GLU A 292 -11.45 5.81 -4.21
C GLU A 292 -12.68 6.16 -5.07
N ILE A 293 -12.59 5.86 -6.35
CA ILE A 293 -13.67 5.99 -7.34
C ILE A 293 -14.30 4.62 -7.55
N GLN A 294 -15.39 4.37 -6.84
CA GLN A 294 -16.11 3.10 -6.91
C GLN A 294 -16.71 2.86 -8.27
N GLN A 295 -16.63 1.61 -8.75
CA GLN A 295 -17.19 1.17 -10.03
C GLN A 295 -16.73 2.04 -11.23
N PHE A 296 -15.49 2.51 -11.22
CA PHE A 296 -14.90 3.31 -12.30
C PHE A 296 -15.06 2.64 -13.67
N ARG A 297 -14.94 1.34 -13.75
CA ARG A 297 -15.17 0.54 -14.96
C ARG A 297 -16.54 0.78 -15.58
N ASP A 298 -17.59 1.03 -14.80
CA ASP A 298 -18.96 1.17 -15.27
C ASP A 298 -19.25 2.55 -15.89
N TRP A 299 -18.38 3.54 -15.66
CA TRP A 299 -18.48 4.85 -16.31
C TRP A 299 -18.38 4.73 -17.83
N PHE A 300 -17.50 3.83 -18.32
CA PHE A 300 -17.31 3.59 -19.76
C PHE A 300 -18.40 2.69 -20.37
N ARG A 301 -19.16 1.96 -19.56
CA ARG A 301 -20.26 1.10 -20.03
C ARG A 301 -21.59 1.84 -20.18
N ARG A 302 -21.79 2.91 -19.40
CA ARG A 302 -23.03 3.71 -19.43
C ARG A 302 -23.12 4.67 -20.62
N SER A 303 -22.03 4.86 -21.36
CA SER A 303 -21.97 5.75 -22.53
C SER A 303 -22.25 5.05 -23.86
N LYS A 304 -22.69 3.79 -23.82
CA LYS A 304 -23.18 3.01 -24.96
C LYS A 304 -24.66 2.70 -24.76
#